data_7556e003ddb15201ec56ff74c072ed56
#
_entry.id   7556e003ddb15201ec56ff74c072ed56
#
_cell.length_a   1.000
_cell.length_b   1.000
_cell.length_c   1.000
_cell.angle_alpha   90.00
_cell.angle_beta   90.00
_cell.angle_gamma   90.00
#
_symmetry.space_group_name_H-M   'P 1'
#
loop_
_entity.id
_entity.type
_entity.pdbx_description
1 polymer ?
#
loop_
_entity_poly.entity_id
_entity_poly.type
_entity_poly.pdbx_seq_one_letter_code
_entity_poly.pdbx_strand_id
1 'polypeptide(L)' 'MSRPSSAVRTAPDPGAVLTKAVLRAATLLGLRQRELAAVIGSSEASVSRLQAGRTLDPGSKEGELALLFLRAYRSL' A
#
# COMPACT_ATOMS: atom_id res chain seq x y z
N MET A 1 -18.83 4.27 -28.14
CA MET A 1 -18.44 4.02 -27.56
C MET A 1 -17.67 4.02 -26.78
N SER A 2 -17.36 4.25 -26.53
CA SER A 2 -16.61 4.10 -25.99
C SER A 2 -16.42 3.76 -24.92
N ARG A 3 -16.58 3.42 -24.55
CA ARG A 3 -16.24 3.09 -23.59
C ARG A 3 -15.50 2.02 -23.28
N PRO A 4 -15.03 1.26 -23.87
CA PRO A 4 -14.13 0.17 -23.60
C PRO A 4 -13.03 0.53 -22.64
N SER A 5 -12.52 1.69 -22.74
CA SER A 5 -11.51 2.13 -21.79
C SER A 5 -12.07 2.18 -20.37
N SER A 6 -13.36 2.39 -20.24
CA SER A 6 -14.01 2.34 -18.95
C SER A 6 -13.88 0.96 -18.32
N ALA A 7 -14.10 -0.06 -19.12
CA ALA A 7 -13.99 -1.43 -18.64
C ALA A 7 -12.58 -1.73 -18.15
N VAL A 8 -11.59 -1.25 -18.88
CA VAL A 8 -10.20 -1.44 -18.48
C VAL A 8 -9.92 -0.79 -17.14
N ARG A 9 -10.46 0.39 -16.94
CA ARG A 9 -10.20 1.10 -15.71
C ARG A 9 -10.90 0.52 -14.50
N THR A 10 -11.82 -0.40 -14.69
CA THR A 10 -12.47 -1.02 -13.54
C THR A 10 -11.57 -2.02 -12.84
N ALA A 11 -10.46 -2.37 -13.46
CA ALA A 11 -9.49 -3.27 -12.85
C ALA A 11 -8.40 -2.41 -12.19
N PRO A 12 -8.45 -2.24 -10.86
CA PRO A 12 -7.46 -1.41 -10.18
C PRO A 12 -6.08 -2.05 -10.20
N ASP A 13 -5.06 -1.22 -10.21
CA ASP A 13 -3.69 -1.65 -10.10
C ASP A 13 -3.47 -2.27 -8.72
N PRO A 14 -3.05 -3.53 -8.63
CA PRO A 14 -2.84 -4.17 -7.33
C PRO A 14 -1.87 -3.41 -6.43
N GLY A 15 -0.84 -2.83 -7.00
CA GLY A 15 0.13 -2.06 -6.22
C GLY A 15 -0.50 -0.82 -5.62
N ALA A 16 -1.34 -0.14 -6.39
CA ALA A 16 -2.02 1.05 -5.90
C ALA A 16 -3.02 0.70 -4.80
N VAL A 17 -3.75 -0.39 -4.96
CA VAL A 17 -4.70 -0.84 -3.95
C VAL A 17 -3.97 -1.22 -2.67
N LEU A 18 -2.88 -1.97 -2.79
CA LEU A 18 -2.09 -2.38 -1.65
C LEU A 18 -1.54 -1.16 -0.91
N THR A 19 -0.98 -0.21 -1.64
CA THR A 19 -0.39 0.98 -1.05
C THR A 19 -1.43 1.78 -0.28
N LYS A 20 -2.58 2.00 -0.89
CA LYS A 20 -3.65 2.77 -0.26
C LYS A 20 -4.13 2.08 1.02
N ALA A 21 -4.30 0.76 0.96
CA ALA A 21 -4.77 0.01 2.11
C ALA A 21 -3.77 0.06 3.26
N VAL A 22 -2.48 -0.07 2.96
CA VAL A 22 -1.44 -0.02 3.97
C VAL A 22 -1.37 1.35 4.63
N LEU A 23 -1.39 2.41 3.82
CA LEU A 23 -1.33 3.77 4.36
C LEU A 23 -2.55 4.06 5.23
N ARG A 24 -3.71 3.59 4.80
CA ARG A 24 -4.94 3.80 5.57
C ARG A 24 -4.88 3.05 6.90
N ALA A 25 -4.46 1.79 6.86
CA ALA A 25 -4.35 0.99 8.09
C ALA A 25 -3.35 1.61 9.05
N ALA A 26 -2.23 2.08 8.55
CA ALA A 26 -1.22 2.73 9.38
C ALA A 26 -1.80 3.98 10.04
N THR A 27 -2.54 4.77 9.30
CA THR A 27 -3.19 5.96 9.85
C THR A 27 -4.18 5.61 10.94
N LEU A 28 -5.00 4.59 10.70
CA LEU A 28 -6.00 4.17 11.68
C LEU A 28 -5.38 3.61 12.94
N LEU A 29 -4.21 3.00 12.82
CA LEU A 29 -3.47 2.47 13.97
C LEU A 29 -2.60 3.53 14.64
N GLY A 30 -2.50 4.71 14.06
CA GLY A 30 -1.68 5.79 14.62
C GLY A 30 -0.19 5.59 14.42
N LEU A 31 0.20 4.82 13.40
CA LEU A 31 1.60 4.58 13.12
C LEU A 31 2.24 5.78 12.45
N ARG A 32 3.45 6.10 12.87
CA ARG A 32 4.24 7.15 12.22
C ARG A 32 4.97 6.54 11.02
N GLN A 33 5.49 7.41 10.15
CA GLN A 33 6.24 6.98 8.98
C GLN A 33 7.36 6.02 9.36
N ARG A 34 8.10 6.34 10.42
CA ARG A 34 9.20 5.51 10.86
C ARG A 34 8.73 4.12 11.28
N GLU A 35 7.60 4.08 11.96
CA GLU A 35 7.05 2.81 12.43
C GLU A 35 6.57 1.97 11.26
N LEU A 36 5.87 2.59 10.33
CA LEU A 36 5.42 1.86 9.14
C LEU A 36 6.60 1.38 8.32
N ALA A 37 7.65 2.22 8.20
CA ALA A 37 8.86 1.83 7.48
C ALA A 37 9.47 0.57 8.08
N ALA A 38 9.52 0.49 9.40
CA ALA A 38 10.05 -0.70 10.06
C ALA A 38 9.19 -1.92 9.79
N VAL A 39 7.87 -1.75 9.77
CA VAL A 39 6.94 -2.86 9.55
C VAL A 39 7.11 -3.45 8.15
N ILE A 40 7.27 -2.62 7.13
CA ILE A 40 7.38 -3.11 5.76
C ILE A 40 8.84 -3.27 5.31
N GLY A 41 9.78 -3.09 6.23
CA GLY A 41 11.20 -3.28 5.90
C GLY A 41 11.74 -2.22 4.95
N SER A 42 11.31 -0.98 5.10
CA SER A 42 11.67 0.10 4.22
C SER A 42 12.25 1.27 5.01
N SER A 43 12.37 2.43 4.37
CA SER A 43 12.87 3.65 5.00
C SER A 43 11.77 4.68 5.12
N GLU A 44 11.96 5.66 6.01
CA GLU A 44 11.01 6.75 6.12
C GLU A 44 10.87 7.50 4.80
N ALA A 45 11.97 7.67 4.06
CA ALA A 45 11.93 8.32 2.78
C ALA A 45 11.05 7.56 1.79
N SER A 46 11.13 6.22 1.80
CA SER A 46 10.28 5.41 0.95
C SER A 46 8.80 5.54 1.32
N VAL A 47 8.51 5.54 2.62
CA VAL A 47 7.12 5.72 3.08
C VAL A 47 6.60 7.08 2.67
N SER A 48 7.44 8.10 2.77
CA SER A 48 7.06 9.45 2.34
C SER A 48 6.71 9.46 0.86
N ARG A 49 7.47 8.75 0.03
CA ARG A 49 7.16 8.65 -1.40
C ARG A 49 5.87 7.90 -1.66
N LEU A 50 5.56 6.89 -0.87
CA LEU A 50 4.28 6.18 -0.98
C LEU A 50 3.13 7.14 -0.69
N GLN A 51 3.28 7.98 0.31
CA GLN A 51 2.27 8.99 0.63
C GLN A 51 2.13 10.01 -0.47
N ALA A 52 3.21 10.25 -1.22
CA ALA A 52 3.22 11.22 -2.30
C ALA A 52 2.74 10.66 -3.63
N GLY A 53 2.42 9.36 -3.69
CA GLY A 53 1.85 8.78 -4.89
C GLY A 53 2.59 7.57 -5.46
N ARG A 54 3.77 7.25 -4.93
CA ARG A 54 4.47 6.05 -5.36
C ARG A 54 3.67 4.83 -4.90
N THR A 55 3.71 3.75 -5.66
CA THR A 55 2.99 2.52 -5.30
C THR A 55 3.96 1.40 -4.97
N LEU A 56 3.53 0.52 -4.06
CA LEU A 56 4.26 -0.68 -3.72
C LEU A 56 4.11 -1.70 -4.85
N ASP A 57 5.17 -2.45 -5.09
CA ASP A 57 5.11 -3.60 -5.99
C ASP A 57 4.70 -4.81 -5.15
N PRO A 58 3.53 -5.41 -5.41
CA PRO A 58 3.09 -6.57 -4.61
C PRO A 58 4.09 -7.72 -4.62
N GLY A 59 4.90 -7.83 -5.68
CA GLY A 59 5.89 -8.90 -5.78
C GLY A 59 7.20 -8.59 -5.10
N SER A 60 7.36 -7.38 -4.56
CA SER A 60 8.58 -7.00 -3.87
C SER A 60 8.54 -7.46 -2.42
N LYS A 61 9.72 -7.38 -1.77
CA LYS A 61 9.81 -7.69 -0.35
C LYS A 61 8.93 -6.75 0.47
N GLU A 62 8.97 -5.46 0.13
CA GLU A 62 8.14 -4.48 0.81
C GLU A 62 6.66 -4.81 0.63
N GLY A 63 6.28 -5.21 -0.58
CA GLY A 63 4.91 -5.57 -0.86
C GLY A 63 4.46 -6.79 -0.07
N GLU A 64 5.32 -7.79 0.05
CA GLU A 64 5.01 -8.98 0.85
C GLU A 64 4.80 -8.63 2.31
N LEU A 65 5.69 -7.82 2.86
CA LEU A 65 5.58 -7.41 4.26
C LEU A 65 4.34 -6.55 4.47
N ALA A 66 4.01 -5.70 3.49
CA ALA A 66 2.80 -4.90 3.55
C ALA A 66 1.54 -5.78 3.57
N LEU A 67 1.54 -6.84 2.78
CA LEU A 67 0.41 -7.79 2.78
C LEU A 67 0.29 -8.48 4.14
N LEU A 68 1.40 -8.89 4.72
CA LEU A 68 1.39 -9.51 6.04
C LEU A 68 0.86 -8.54 7.09
N PHE A 69 1.27 -7.28 7.00
CA PHE A 69 0.78 -6.23 7.89
C PHE A 69 -0.73 -6.09 7.79
N LEU A 70 -1.27 -6.06 6.57
CA LEU A 70 -2.71 -5.94 6.37
C LEU A 70 -3.47 -7.17 6.89
N ARG A 71 -2.89 -8.35 6.72
CA ARG A 71 -3.51 -9.56 7.24
C ARG A 71 -3.58 -9.52 8.75
N ALA A 72 -2.51 -9.08 9.39
CA ALA A 72 -2.49 -8.92 10.83
C ALA A 72 -3.51 -7.86 11.28
N TYR A 73 -3.57 -6.75 10.55
CA TYR A 73 -4.50 -5.67 10.85
C TYR A 73 -5.95 -6.17 10.78
N ARG A 74 -6.26 -6.97 9.77
CA ARG A 74 -7.62 -7.50 9.61
C ARG A 74 -7.99 -8.52 10.68
N SER A 75 -7.01 -9.07 11.35
CA SER A 75 -7.25 -10.05 12.42
C SER A 75 -7.56 -9.38 13.74
N LEU A 76 -7.40 -8.10 13.84
CA LEU A 76 -7.69 -7.37 15.07
C LEU A 76 -9.23 -7.22 15.31
#